data_0891211084b2cc1103b5feb20abdb12c
#
_entry.id   0891211084b2cc1103b5feb20abdb12c
#
_cell.length_a   1.000
_cell.length_b   1.000
_cell.length_c   1.000
_cell.angle_alpha   90.00
_cell.angle_beta   90.00
_cell.angle_gamma   90.00
#
_symmetry.space_group_name_H-M   'P 1'
#
loop_
_entity.id
_entity.type
_entity.pdbx_description
1 polymer ?
#
loop_
_entity_poly.entity_id
_entity_poly.type
_entity_poly.pdbx_seq_one_letter_code
_entity_poly.pdbx_strand_id
1 'polypeptide(L)'
;YQVNIDTMPLNGAKFYGPKTGNYSETAYYYVEVLPGESGTTVSGKTYKLHHSDTSPGSGYTVSVEDQYPITGFTFNKSISTKIKADYDNAKFYYTRNTYNIIYMNGGSEVTSYRESVLYEQAIPASANKAAPTPPVGKENYIFLGWYDDPAGQHIHSFSGTMGPQNITVYAHWVAPTVSGVAYITMEGTGGQENLTIPYGGTIDVSALPAPQSPAGEGWTVVSWATKQGDTYIP
;
A
#
# COMPACT_ATOMS: atom_id res chain seq x y z
N TYR A 1 0.20 -63.06 5.87
CA TYR A 1 0.45 -62.14 6.98
C TYR A 1 -0.70 -62.22 7.94
N GLN A 2 -0.42 -62.50 9.19
CA GLN A 2 -1.45 -62.57 10.25
C GLN A 2 -1.44 -61.19 10.95
N VAL A 3 -2.59 -60.51 10.94
CA VAL A 3 -2.74 -59.25 11.64
C VAL A 3 -3.37 -59.56 13.00
N ASN A 4 -2.63 -59.37 14.08
CA ASN A 4 -3.15 -59.45 15.44
C ASN A 4 -3.80 -58.12 15.84
N ILE A 5 -5.06 -58.19 16.22
CA ILE A 5 -5.77 -57.05 16.80
C ILE A 5 -6.19 -57.45 18.21
N ASP A 6 -5.60 -56.80 19.20
CA ASP A 6 -5.93 -57.09 20.61
C ASP A 6 -7.31 -56.58 21.04
N THR A 7 -7.78 -55.51 20.39
CA THR A 7 -9.13 -54.97 20.60
C THR A 7 -9.75 -54.47 19.30
N MET A 8 -10.97 -54.81 19.04
CA MET A 8 -11.72 -54.33 17.89
C MET A 8 -12.35 -52.97 18.21
N PRO A 9 -12.09 -51.88 17.44
CA PRO A 9 -12.77 -50.62 17.65
C PRO A 9 -14.27 -50.74 17.41
N LEU A 10 -15.05 -49.92 18.11
CA LEU A 10 -16.52 -49.96 18.11
C LEU A 10 -17.16 -49.88 16.70
N ASN A 11 -16.44 -49.25 15.75
CA ASN A 11 -16.89 -49.06 14.36
C ASN A 11 -16.24 -50.04 13.37
N GLY A 12 -15.66 -51.13 13.85
CA GLY A 12 -14.95 -52.13 13.04
C GLY A 12 -13.55 -51.67 12.61
N ALA A 13 -12.70 -52.64 12.30
CA ALA A 13 -11.37 -52.38 11.73
C ALA A 13 -11.42 -52.50 10.20
N LYS A 14 -10.84 -51.56 9.50
CA LYS A 14 -10.61 -51.63 8.07
C LYS A 14 -9.16 -52.06 7.82
N PHE A 15 -8.97 -53.11 7.10
CA PHE A 15 -7.68 -53.64 6.70
C PHE A 15 -7.40 -53.26 5.26
N TYR A 16 -6.25 -52.72 5.01
CA TYR A 16 -5.78 -52.42 3.68
C TYR A 16 -4.60 -53.34 3.36
N GLY A 17 -4.74 -54.15 2.35
CA GLY A 17 -3.65 -54.99 1.86
C GLY A 17 -2.61 -54.14 1.09
N PRO A 18 -1.31 -54.47 1.15
CA PRO A 18 -0.34 -53.85 0.31
C PRO A 18 -0.68 -54.11 -1.16
N LYS A 19 -0.81 -53.05 -1.95
CA LYS A 19 -0.84 -53.22 -3.41
C LYS A 19 0.59 -53.43 -3.90
N THR A 20 0.80 -54.46 -4.67
CA THR A 20 2.05 -54.69 -5.40
C THR A 20 2.00 -53.93 -6.72
N GLY A 21 2.71 -52.83 -6.82
CA GLY A 21 2.80 -51.97 -7.99
C GLY A 21 3.50 -50.66 -7.65
N ASN A 22 4.05 -50.00 -8.65
CA ASN A 22 4.59 -48.65 -8.50
C ASN A 22 3.44 -47.66 -8.42
N TYR A 23 2.97 -47.37 -7.19
CA TYR A 23 1.96 -46.34 -6.97
C TYR A 23 2.65 -45.02 -6.59
N SER A 24 2.18 -43.95 -7.18
CA SER A 24 2.52 -42.59 -6.77
C SER A 24 1.25 -41.89 -6.32
N GLU A 25 1.28 -41.30 -5.12
CA GLU A 25 0.22 -40.41 -4.67
C GLU A 25 0.64 -38.95 -5.05
N THR A 26 -0.29 -38.20 -5.59
CA THR A 26 -0.04 -36.83 -6.00
C THR A 26 -0.94 -35.89 -5.23
N ALA A 27 -0.34 -34.89 -4.58
CA ALA A 27 -1.02 -33.75 -4.01
C ALA A 27 -1.03 -32.63 -5.04
N TYR A 28 -2.20 -32.11 -5.35
CA TYR A 28 -2.38 -30.97 -6.27
C TYR A 28 -2.77 -29.74 -5.47
N TYR A 29 -2.06 -28.65 -5.69
CA TYR A 29 -2.27 -27.37 -5.01
C TYR A 29 -2.84 -26.36 -6.02
N TYR A 30 -4.08 -25.97 -5.81
CA TYR A 30 -4.81 -25.06 -6.68
C TYR A 30 -4.96 -23.70 -6.01
N VAL A 31 -4.67 -22.63 -6.76
CA VAL A 31 -4.85 -21.25 -6.30
C VAL A 31 -6.00 -20.58 -7.05
N GLU A 32 -6.77 -19.76 -6.33
CA GLU A 32 -7.81 -18.94 -6.93
C GLU A 32 -7.22 -17.97 -7.95
N VAL A 33 -7.79 -17.93 -9.14
CA VAL A 33 -7.34 -17.06 -10.23
C VAL A 33 -7.86 -15.62 -10.05
N LEU A 34 -7.27 -14.69 -10.77
CA LEU A 34 -7.81 -13.33 -10.84
C LEU A 34 -9.11 -13.30 -11.66
N PRO A 35 -9.99 -12.30 -11.44
CA PRO A 35 -11.19 -12.12 -12.24
C PRO A 35 -10.87 -12.07 -13.73
N GLY A 36 -11.59 -12.89 -14.51
CA GLY A 36 -11.40 -12.99 -15.96
C GLY A 36 -10.35 -14.02 -16.42
N GLU A 37 -9.57 -14.61 -15.52
CA GLU A 37 -8.68 -15.73 -15.86
C GLU A 37 -9.45 -17.05 -15.94
N SER A 38 -8.97 -17.95 -16.80
CA SER A 38 -9.54 -19.29 -16.97
C SER A 38 -9.06 -20.27 -15.90
N GLY A 39 -9.88 -21.26 -15.63
CA GLY A 39 -9.56 -22.32 -14.67
C GLY A 39 -10.73 -23.26 -14.42
N THR A 40 -10.66 -24.04 -13.36
CA THR A 40 -11.73 -24.95 -12.92
C THR A 40 -12.56 -24.32 -11.81
N THR A 41 -13.87 -24.28 -11.98
CA THR A 41 -14.78 -23.73 -10.96
C THR A 41 -15.08 -24.75 -9.89
N VAL A 42 -14.83 -24.37 -8.63
CA VAL A 42 -15.14 -25.15 -7.43
C VAL A 42 -15.80 -24.23 -6.41
N SER A 43 -16.99 -24.60 -5.94
CA SER A 43 -17.76 -23.82 -4.96
C SER A 43 -17.89 -22.33 -5.30
N GLY A 44 -18.14 -22.01 -6.58
CA GLY A 44 -18.38 -20.65 -7.07
C GLY A 44 -17.13 -19.80 -7.31
N LYS A 45 -15.93 -20.34 -7.12
CA LYS A 45 -14.66 -19.70 -7.41
C LYS A 45 -13.87 -20.50 -8.46
N THR A 46 -13.02 -19.81 -9.21
CA THR A 46 -12.20 -20.43 -10.27
C THR A 46 -10.76 -20.59 -9.79
N TYR A 47 -10.20 -21.76 -10.03
CA TYR A 47 -8.88 -22.16 -9.57
C TYR A 47 -8.03 -22.69 -10.70
N LYS A 48 -6.71 -22.45 -10.63
CA LYS A 48 -5.71 -23.06 -11.50
C LYS A 48 -4.69 -23.85 -10.68
N LEU A 49 -4.10 -24.87 -11.29
CA LEU A 49 -3.02 -25.63 -10.67
C LEU A 49 -1.80 -24.70 -10.46
N HIS A 50 -1.34 -24.64 -9.22
CA HIS A 50 -0.12 -23.92 -8.86
C HIS A 50 1.09 -24.85 -8.95
N HIS A 51 1.03 -25.99 -8.25
CA HIS A 51 2.04 -27.05 -8.33
C HIS A 51 1.45 -28.39 -7.88
N SER A 52 2.21 -29.44 -8.04
CA SER A 52 1.87 -30.76 -7.53
C SER A 52 3.12 -31.45 -7.00
N ASP A 53 2.94 -32.18 -5.91
CA ASP A 53 3.96 -33.03 -5.30
C ASP A 53 3.56 -34.48 -5.45
N THR A 54 4.46 -35.29 -5.97
CA THR A 54 4.27 -36.72 -6.15
C THR A 54 5.24 -37.47 -5.25
N SER A 55 4.73 -38.27 -4.35
CA SER A 55 5.55 -39.17 -3.52
C SER A 55 5.55 -40.56 -4.11
N PRO A 56 6.71 -41.13 -4.47
CA PRO A 56 6.80 -42.51 -4.86
C PRO A 56 6.76 -43.41 -3.62
N GLY A 57 5.82 -44.33 -3.55
CA GLY A 57 5.78 -45.36 -2.50
C GLY A 57 4.39 -45.62 -1.94
N SER A 58 4.21 -46.85 -1.45
CA SER A 58 2.98 -47.24 -0.78
C SER A 58 2.94 -46.73 0.67
N GLY A 59 1.85 -46.08 1.06
CA GLY A 59 1.56 -45.74 2.46
C GLY A 59 1.79 -44.31 2.86
N TYR A 60 2.02 -43.39 1.93
CA TYR A 60 2.02 -41.93 2.23
C TYR A 60 0.59 -41.40 2.25
N THR A 61 0.15 -40.92 3.38
CA THR A 61 -1.16 -40.26 3.53
C THR A 61 -0.94 -38.78 3.66
N VAL A 62 -1.33 -38.03 2.66
CA VAL A 62 -1.34 -36.54 2.76
C VAL A 62 -2.59 -36.16 3.57
N SER A 63 -2.40 -35.49 4.67
CA SER A 63 -3.50 -34.95 5.47
C SER A 63 -3.77 -33.49 5.15
N VAL A 64 -4.95 -32.97 5.53
CA VAL A 64 -5.23 -31.52 5.43
C VAL A 64 -4.33 -30.69 6.33
N GLU A 65 -3.64 -31.31 7.27
CA GLU A 65 -2.67 -30.71 8.15
C GLU A 65 -1.30 -30.52 7.46
N ASP A 66 -1.03 -31.26 6.38
CA ASP A 66 0.19 -31.15 5.57
C ASP A 66 0.09 -30.07 4.48
N GLN A 67 -0.75 -29.08 4.70
CA GLN A 67 -0.91 -27.97 3.77
C GLN A 67 0.41 -27.22 3.57
N TYR A 68 0.73 -26.94 2.33
CA TYR A 68 1.90 -26.13 1.96
C TYR A 68 1.53 -24.65 2.00
N PRO A 69 2.29 -23.76 2.69
CA PRO A 69 2.01 -22.33 2.70
C PRO A 69 2.30 -21.72 1.33
N ILE A 70 1.32 -21.03 0.76
CA ILE A 70 1.47 -20.28 -0.49
C ILE A 70 1.32 -18.79 -0.19
N THR A 71 2.37 -18.01 -0.46
CA THR A 71 2.36 -16.56 -0.22
C THR A 71 1.21 -15.89 -0.95
N GLY A 72 0.48 -15.02 -0.26
CA GLY A 72 -0.65 -14.30 -0.83
C GLY A 72 -1.95 -15.10 -0.93
N PHE A 73 -1.96 -16.33 -0.42
CA PHE A 73 -3.14 -17.17 -0.44
C PHE A 73 -3.43 -17.78 0.94
N THR A 74 -4.69 -18.05 1.19
CA THR A 74 -5.15 -18.70 2.40
C THR A 74 -5.74 -20.07 2.05
N PHE A 75 -5.28 -21.11 2.75
CA PHE A 75 -5.77 -22.45 2.56
C PHE A 75 -7.27 -22.54 2.87
N ASN A 76 -8.03 -23.12 1.95
CA ASN A 76 -9.47 -23.32 2.10
C ASN A 76 -9.79 -24.78 2.46
N LYS A 77 -9.87 -25.06 3.76
CA LYS A 77 -10.13 -26.39 4.29
C LYS A 77 -11.51 -26.95 3.87
N SER A 78 -12.50 -26.10 3.64
CA SER A 78 -13.88 -26.53 3.39
C SER A 78 -14.07 -27.21 2.04
N ILE A 79 -13.27 -26.84 1.04
CA ILE A 79 -13.35 -27.40 -0.32
C ILE A 79 -12.16 -28.30 -0.67
N SER A 80 -11.18 -28.41 0.22
CA SER A 80 -10.04 -29.30 0.03
C SER A 80 -10.41 -30.72 0.36
N THR A 81 -10.00 -31.65 -0.50
CA THR A 81 -10.32 -33.07 -0.29
C THR A 81 -9.28 -33.73 0.59
N LYS A 82 -9.74 -34.42 1.62
CA LYS A 82 -8.90 -35.39 2.34
C LYS A 82 -8.62 -36.57 1.43
N ILE A 83 -7.37 -37.02 1.40
CA ILE A 83 -7.11 -38.34 0.84
C ILE A 83 -7.81 -39.37 1.71
N LYS A 84 -8.67 -40.13 1.09
CA LYS A 84 -9.07 -41.44 1.60
C LYS A 84 -7.98 -42.43 1.22
N ALA A 85 -7.79 -43.45 2.01
CA ALA A 85 -6.88 -44.57 1.77
C ALA A 85 -7.03 -45.32 0.43
N ASP A 86 -7.86 -44.82 -0.46
CA ASP A 86 -8.26 -45.44 -1.73
C ASP A 86 -7.55 -44.83 -2.95
N TYR A 87 -6.36 -44.21 -2.78
CA TYR A 87 -5.49 -43.77 -3.88
C TYR A 87 -6.03 -42.64 -4.74
N ASP A 88 -6.95 -41.82 -4.24
CA ASP A 88 -7.38 -40.60 -4.91
C ASP A 88 -6.38 -39.46 -4.64
N ASN A 89 -6.03 -38.75 -5.70
CA ASN A 89 -5.16 -37.59 -5.61
C ASN A 89 -5.76 -36.53 -4.67
N ALA A 90 -4.95 -36.03 -3.74
CA ALA A 90 -5.34 -34.93 -2.86
C ALA A 90 -5.43 -33.63 -3.65
N LYS A 91 -6.46 -32.85 -3.37
CA LYS A 91 -6.63 -31.53 -3.96
C LYS A 91 -6.75 -30.48 -2.86
N PHE A 92 -5.81 -29.59 -2.82
CA PHE A 92 -5.75 -28.46 -1.88
C PHE A 92 -6.08 -27.18 -2.61
N TYR A 93 -7.05 -26.42 -2.10
CA TYR A 93 -7.50 -25.18 -2.69
C TYR A 93 -7.15 -24.00 -1.80
N TYR A 94 -6.65 -22.93 -2.41
CA TYR A 94 -6.19 -21.74 -1.72
C TYR A 94 -6.92 -20.52 -2.28
N THR A 95 -7.56 -19.78 -1.38
CA THR A 95 -8.23 -18.52 -1.71
C THR A 95 -7.23 -17.39 -1.79
N ARG A 96 -7.31 -16.57 -2.82
CA ARG A 96 -6.47 -15.38 -2.99
C ARG A 96 -6.80 -14.34 -1.94
N ASN A 97 -5.79 -13.85 -1.25
CA ASN A 97 -5.94 -12.82 -0.22
C ASN A 97 -6.19 -11.45 -0.84
N THR A 98 -6.87 -10.61 -0.06
CA THR A 98 -7.08 -9.20 -0.38
C THR A 98 -6.23 -8.36 0.56
N TYR A 99 -5.56 -7.36 0.00
CA TYR A 99 -4.78 -6.38 0.76
C TYR A 99 -5.30 -4.97 0.49
N ASN A 100 -5.04 -4.05 1.40
CA ASN A 100 -5.55 -2.69 1.33
C ASN A 100 -4.46 -1.69 1.02
N ILE A 101 -4.82 -0.67 0.23
CA ILE A 101 -4.08 0.58 0.15
C ILE A 101 -4.73 1.52 1.16
N ILE A 102 -3.95 1.97 2.13
CA ILE A 102 -4.37 2.78 3.27
C ILE A 102 -3.83 4.18 3.08
N TYR A 103 -4.69 5.17 3.17
CA TYR A 103 -4.36 6.57 2.90
C TYR A 103 -4.34 7.37 4.20
N MET A 104 -3.17 7.90 4.55
CA MET A 104 -2.94 8.68 5.77
C MET A 104 -2.86 10.17 5.46
N ASN A 105 -3.56 10.99 6.22
CA ASN A 105 -3.55 12.45 6.10
C ASN A 105 -3.50 13.10 7.48
N GLY A 106 -2.43 13.84 7.77
CA GLY A 106 -2.26 14.51 9.06
C GLY A 106 -2.26 13.56 10.26
N GLY A 107 -1.76 12.32 10.09
CA GLY A 107 -1.70 11.30 11.13
C GLY A 107 -2.97 10.45 11.27
N SER A 108 -4.03 10.73 10.51
CA SER A 108 -5.30 9.98 10.51
C SER A 108 -5.56 9.30 9.18
N GLU A 109 -6.23 8.15 9.19
CA GLU A 109 -6.63 7.47 7.97
C GLU A 109 -7.81 8.17 7.31
N VAL A 110 -7.73 8.34 5.99
CA VAL A 110 -8.86 8.75 5.14
C VAL A 110 -9.62 7.48 4.71
N THR A 111 -10.47 6.96 5.58
CA THR A 111 -11.12 5.65 5.39
C THR A 111 -11.95 5.54 4.12
N SER A 112 -12.51 6.65 3.62
CA SER A 112 -13.26 6.70 2.36
C SER A 112 -12.39 6.49 1.11
N TYR A 113 -11.05 6.57 1.25
CA TYR A 113 -10.10 6.37 0.16
C TYR A 113 -9.56 4.95 0.09
N ARG A 114 -9.73 4.18 1.18
CA ARG A 114 -9.23 2.81 1.25
C ARG A 114 -9.63 2.02 0.00
N GLU A 115 -8.65 1.39 -0.62
CA GLU A 115 -8.81 0.56 -1.80
C GLU A 115 -8.42 -0.87 -1.46
N SER A 116 -9.27 -1.83 -1.80
CA SER A 116 -9.00 -3.26 -1.55
C SER A 116 -8.64 -3.93 -2.87
N VAL A 117 -7.48 -4.55 -2.93
CA VAL A 117 -6.92 -5.14 -4.15
C VAL A 117 -6.52 -6.58 -3.86
N LEU A 118 -6.85 -7.52 -4.76
CA LEU A 118 -6.44 -8.90 -4.63
C LEU A 118 -4.92 -9.04 -4.82
N TYR A 119 -4.31 -9.97 -4.12
CA TYR A 119 -2.91 -10.31 -4.33
C TYR A 119 -2.60 -10.55 -5.82
N GLU A 120 -1.50 -10.02 -6.33
CA GLU A 120 -1.09 -10.03 -7.75
C GLU A 120 -2.03 -9.31 -8.74
N GLN A 121 -3.16 -8.79 -8.31
CA GLN A 121 -3.99 -7.96 -9.17
C GLN A 121 -3.28 -6.64 -9.46
N ALA A 122 -3.41 -6.15 -10.69
CA ALA A 122 -2.93 -4.83 -11.06
C ALA A 122 -3.56 -3.76 -10.15
N ILE A 123 -2.74 -2.86 -9.62
CA ILE A 123 -3.22 -1.71 -8.85
C ILE A 123 -4.05 -0.83 -9.79
N PRO A 124 -5.34 -0.57 -9.48
CA PRO A 124 -6.19 0.19 -10.38
C PRO A 124 -5.77 1.67 -10.41
N ALA A 125 -5.96 2.32 -11.55
CA ALA A 125 -5.66 3.75 -11.68
C ALA A 125 -6.45 4.61 -10.67
N SER A 126 -7.63 4.16 -10.25
CA SER A 126 -8.47 4.77 -9.21
C SER A 126 -7.80 4.80 -7.83
N ALA A 127 -6.75 4.02 -7.61
CA ALA A 127 -5.97 4.04 -6.37
C ALA A 127 -5.19 5.36 -6.21
N ASN A 128 -4.81 6.03 -7.29
CA ASN A 128 -4.22 7.36 -7.18
C ASN A 128 -5.33 8.40 -6.90
N LYS A 129 -5.67 8.55 -5.62
CA LYS A 129 -6.75 9.44 -5.16
C LYS A 129 -6.35 10.91 -5.28
N ALA A 130 -7.34 11.76 -5.54
CA ALA A 130 -7.20 13.21 -5.49
C ALA A 130 -6.78 13.69 -4.09
N ALA A 131 -6.46 14.99 -3.98
CA ALA A 131 -6.15 15.62 -2.70
C ALA A 131 -7.29 15.39 -1.69
N PRO A 132 -6.99 14.92 -0.47
CA PRO A 132 -7.97 14.89 0.61
C PRO A 132 -8.23 16.31 1.16
N THR A 133 -9.17 16.43 2.09
CA THR A 133 -9.34 17.70 2.83
C THR A 133 -8.03 18.02 3.57
N PRO A 134 -7.48 19.25 3.46
CA PRO A 134 -6.29 19.62 4.18
C PRO A 134 -6.44 19.40 5.69
N PRO A 135 -5.38 18.99 6.39
CA PRO A 135 -5.37 18.94 7.85
C PRO A 135 -5.57 20.34 8.44
N VAL A 136 -6.11 20.40 9.67
CA VAL A 136 -6.28 21.66 10.42
C VAL A 136 -4.96 22.42 10.48
N GLY A 137 -5.01 23.71 10.14
CA GLY A 137 -3.84 24.59 10.06
C GLY A 137 -3.03 24.47 8.77
N LYS A 138 -3.51 23.68 7.80
CA LYS A 138 -2.90 23.54 6.46
C LYS A 138 -3.86 23.88 5.33
N GLU A 139 -4.90 24.67 5.58
CA GLU A 139 -5.98 24.98 4.64
C GLU A 139 -5.48 25.59 3.33
N ASN A 140 -4.35 26.32 3.41
CA ASN A 140 -3.70 26.97 2.27
C ASN A 140 -2.51 26.17 1.71
N TYR A 141 -2.22 24.99 2.23
CA TYR A 141 -1.10 24.18 1.75
C TYR A 141 -1.42 23.54 0.41
N ILE A 142 -0.40 23.24 -0.36
CA ILE A 142 -0.48 22.61 -1.68
C ILE A 142 -0.25 21.10 -1.50
N PHE A 143 -1.19 20.30 -1.97
CA PHE A 143 -1.04 18.86 -2.02
C PHE A 143 -0.08 18.47 -3.15
N LEU A 144 1.00 17.77 -2.83
CA LEU A 144 1.98 17.31 -3.81
C LEU A 144 1.75 15.86 -4.27
N GLY A 145 0.93 15.11 -3.56
CA GLY A 145 0.65 13.72 -3.90
C GLY A 145 0.70 12.79 -2.69
N TRP A 146 0.67 11.51 -3.00
CA TRP A 146 0.79 10.43 -2.03
C TRP A 146 2.23 9.90 -2.00
N TYR A 147 2.76 9.68 -0.82
CA TYR A 147 4.15 9.31 -0.59
C TYR A 147 4.24 8.02 0.23
N ASP A 148 5.34 7.28 0.08
CA ASP A 148 5.59 6.03 0.80
C ASP A 148 5.96 6.27 2.27
N ASP A 149 6.31 7.49 2.62
CA ASP A 149 6.76 7.87 3.95
C ASP A 149 6.12 9.19 4.41
N PRO A 150 5.93 9.37 5.73
CA PRO A 150 5.31 10.58 6.26
C PRO A 150 6.20 11.85 6.12
N ALA A 151 7.51 11.69 5.85
CA ALA A 151 8.42 12.81 5.62
C ALA A 151 8.34 13.35 4.19
N GLY A 152 7.66 12.62 3.27
CA GLY A 152 7.47 13.05 1.89
C GLY A 152 8.74 12.99 1.05
N GLN A 153 9.57 11.96 1.27
CA GLN A 153 10.82 11.78 0.53
C GLN A 153 10.63 11.00 -0.77
N HIS A 154 9.70 10.04 -0.78
CA HIS A 154 9.47 9.15 -1.92
C HIS A 154 8.01 9.19 -2.34
N ILE A 155 7.75 9.75 -3.52
CA ILE A 155 6.41 9.75 -4.10
C ILE A 155 6.00 8.32 -4.43
N HIS A 156 4.78 7.94 -4.01
CA HIS A 156 4.27 6.59 -4.26
C HIS A 156 3.87 6.40 -5.72
N SER A 157 4.27 5.28 -6.29
CA SER A 157 3.83 4.87 -7.64
C SER A 157 2.67 3.89 -7.55
N PHE A 158 1.49 4.33 -7.97
CA PHE A 158 0.29 3.47 -8.08
C PHE A 158 0.34 2.60 -9.34
N SER A 159 1.41 1.83 -9.51
CA SER A 159 1.63 0.96 -10.66
C SER A 159 2.07 -0.44 -10.21
N GLY A 160 2.05 -1.39 -11.16
CA GLY A 160 2.40 -2.78 -10.86
C GLY A 160 1.24 -3.58 -10.27
N THR A 161 1.55 -4.57 -9.46
CA THR A 161 0.58 -5.50 -8.87
C THR A 161 0.64 -5.48 -7.35
N MET A 162 -0.48 -5.82 -6.70
CA MET A 162 -0.58 -5.86 -5.25
C MET A 162 0.28 -6.96 -4.64
N GLY A 163 1.18 -6.59 -3.75
CA GLY A 163 2.03 -7.50 -3.00
C GLY A 163 1.29 -8.23 -1.86
N PRO A 164 1.99 -9.11 -1.10
CA PRO A 164 1.39 -9.90 -0.03
C PRO A 164 1.27 -9.14 1.30
N GLN A 165 1.05 -7.82 1.26
CA GLN A 165 0.87 -6.96 2.42
C GLN A 165 0.11 -5.69 2.06
N ASN A 166 -0.43 -5.02 3.08
CA ASN A 166 -1.05 -3.71 2.89
C ASN A 166 0.01 -2.66 2.47
N ILE A 167 -0.42 -1.71 1.66
CA ILE A 167 0.36 -0.52 1.29
C ILE A 167 -0.19 0.64 2.11
N THR A 168 0.68 1.43 2.73
CA THR A 168 0.28 2.67 3.41
C THR A 168 0.92 3.84 2.69
N VAL A 169 0.11 4.82 2.31
CA VAL A 169 0.56 6.05 1.65
C VAL A 169 0.15 7.27 2.45
N TYR A 170 0.96 8.32 2.37
CA TYR A 170 0.83 9.53 3.17
C TYR A 170 0.62 10.74 2.28
N ALA A 171 -0.40 11.55 2.59
CA ALA A 171 -0.62 12.84 1.93
C ALA A 171 0.51 13.80 2.26
N HIS A 172 1.22 14.26 1.23
CA HIS A 172 2.29 15.24 1.42
C HIS A 172 1.80 16.65 1.06
N TRP A 173 1.98 17.56 2.00
CA TRP A 173 1.53 18.94 1.92
C TRP A 173 2.69 19.90 2.13
N VAL A 174 2.81 20.87 1.26
CA VAL A 174 3.81 21.93 1.39
C VAL A 174 3.14 23.29 1.53
N ALA A 175 3.73 24.14 2.36
CA ALA A 175 3.29 25.52 2.44
C ALA A 175 3.48 26.20 1.08
N PRO A 176 2.50 26.96 0.60
CA PRO A 176 2.74 27.81 -0.56
C PRO A 176 3.87 28.77 -0.24
N THR A 177 4.70 29.05 -1.23
CA THR A 177 5.77 30.00 -1.11
C THR A 177 5.48 31.21 -2.00
N VAL A 178 5.84 32.38 -1.54
CA VAL A 178 5.87 33.58 -2.37
C VAL A 178 7.33 33.88 -2.70
N SER A 179 7.60 34.22 -3.94
CA SER A 179 8.93 34.61 -4.38
C SER A 179 8.86 35.98 -5.00
N GLY A 180 9.91 36.74 -4.78
CA GLY A 180 10.00 38.14 -5.26
C GLY A 180 9.34 39.12 -4.29
N VAL A 181 10.13 39.74 -3.47
CA VAL A 181 9.70 40.86 -2.61
C VAL A 181 10.11 42.17 -3.30
N ALA A 182 9.10 42.95 -3.65
CA ALA A 182 9.36 44.31 -4.17
C ALA A 182 9.55 45.28 -3.01
N TYR A 183 10.55 46.08 -3.04
CA TYR A 183 10.76 47.21 -2.11
C TYR A 183 10.96 48.50 -2.89
N ILE A 184 10.50 49.57 -2.32
CA ILE A 184 10.56 50.90 -2.95
C ILE A 184 11.20 51.86 -1.95
N THR A 185 12.21 52.61 -2.39
CA THR A 185 12.80 53.69 -1.61
C THR A 185 11.90 54.92 -1.65
N MET A 186 12.16 55.92 -0.79
CA MET A 186 11.36 57.14 -0.73
C MET A 186 11.36 57.95 -2.04
N GLU A 187 12.33 57.78 -2.90
CA GLU A 187 12.39 58.42 -4.21
C GLU A 187 11.72 57.64 -5.33
N GLY A 188 10.99 56.56 -5.01
CA GLY A 188 10.38 55.69 -6.01
C GLY A 188 11.37 54.78 -6.73
N THR A 189 12.66 54.84 -6.37
CA THR A 189 13.63 53.85 -6.80
C THR A 189 13.51 52.59 -5.93
N GLY A 190 13.54 51.46 -6.52
CA GLY A 190 13.37 50.22 -5.79
C GLY A 190 13.98 49.05 -6.52
N GLY A 191 13.87 47.92 -5.92
CA GLY A 191 14.34 46.64 -6.44
C GLY A 191 13.36 45.52 -6.15
N GLN A 192 13.71 44.37 -6.64
CA GLN A 192 13.00 43.15 -6.35
C GLN A 192 14.03 42.10 -5.94
N GLU A 193 13.84 41.56 -4.75
CA GLU A 193 14.64 40.48 -4.27
C GLU A 193 13.89 39.15 -4.49
N ASN A 194 14.62 38.13 -4.89
CA ASN A 194 14.06 36.76 -5.04
C ASN A 194 14.06 36.06 -3.69
N LEU A 195 13.29 36.56 -2.75
CA LEU A 195 13.07 35.90 -1.48
C LEU A 195 11.94 34.90 -1.63
N THR A 196 12.17 33.68 -1.14
CA THR A 196 11.14 32.63 -1.06
C THR A 196 10.76 32.47 0.39
N ILE A 197 9.51 32.76 0.71
CA ILE A 197 8.97 32.65 2.06
C ILE A 197 7.74 31.76 2.07
N PRO A 198 7.51 30.96 3.15
CA PRO A 198 6.27 30.25 3.33
C PRO A 198 5.07 31.22 3.42
N TYR A 199 3.93 30.82 2.90
CA TYR A 199 2.70 31.61 3.02
C TYR A 199 2.36 31.86 4.51
N GLY A 200 2.13 33.12 4.87
CA GLY A 200 1.92 33.53 6.26
C GLY A 200 3.20 33.64 7.09
N GLY A 201 4.35 33.39 6.49
CA GLY A 201 5.65 33.64 7.13
C GLY A 201 6.00 35.11 7.21
N THR A 202 6.93 35.45 8.09
CA THR A 202 7.47 36.79 8.22
C THR A 202 8.68 37.00 7.31
N ILE A 203 8.79 38.18 6.74
CA ILE A 203 9.99 38.59 5.99
C ILE A 203 11.05 39.01 7.01
N ASP A 204 12.23 38.41 6.92
CA ASP A 204 13.38 38.93 7.65
C ASP A 204 13.88 40.21 6.92
N VAL A 205 13.51 41.34 7.46
CA VAL A 205 13.90 42.64 6.91
C VAL A 205 15.43 42.87 6.90
N SER A 206 16.18 42.12 7.71
CA SER A 206 17.65 42.17 7.70
C SER A 206 18.22 41.53 6.41
N ALA A 207 17.46 40.69 5.73
CA ALA A 207 17.84 40.13 4.43
C ALA A 207 17.62 41.09 3.26
N LEU A 208 16.89 42.19 3.47
CA LEU A 208 16.72 43.21 2.46
C LEU A 208 17.98 44.10 2.38
N PRO A 209 18.28 44.69 1.20
CA PRO A 209 19.34 45.66 1.09
C PRO A 209 19.14 46.80 2.10
N ALA A 210 20.23 47.30 2.66
CA ALA A 210 20.16 48.47 3.56
C ALA A 210 19.46 49.64 2.86
N PRO A 211 18.45 50.26 3.50
CA PRO A 211 17.80 51.43 2.92
C PRO A 211 18.81 52.53 2.61
N GLN A 212 18.73 53.06 1.42
CA GLN A 212 19.62 54.11 0.98
C GLN A 212 18.98 55.50 1.19
N SER A 213 19.72 56.39 1.77
CA SER A 213 19.29 57.77 1.89
C SER A 213 19.37 58.48 0.53
N PRO A 214 18.40 59.31 0.16
CA PRO A 214 18.46 60.12 -1.03
C PRO A 214 19.76 60.96 -1.04
N ALA A 215 20.44 60.99 -2.16
CA ALA A 215 21.71 61.72 -2.27
C ALA A 215 21.53 63.26 -2.04
N GLY A 216 22.16 63.77 -1.04
CA GLY A 216 22.29 65.20 -0.84
C GLY A 216 21.33 65.93 0.07
N GLU A 217 20.37 65.21 0.70
CA GLU A 217 19.24 65.80 1.40
C GLU A 217 19.26 65.71 2.93
N GLY A 218 20.25 65.13 3.56
CA GLY A 218 20.35 65.07 5.02
C GLY A 218 19.27 64.15 5.67
N TRP A 219 18.65 63.27 4.89
CA TRP A 219 17.67 62.32 5.35
C TRP A 219 18.29 61.12 6.05
N THR A 220 17.64 60.67 7.12
CA THR A 220 18.03 59.44 7.79
C THR A 220 16.92 58.38 7.56
N VAL A 221 17.30 57.25 7.03
CA VAL A 221 16.38 56.12 6.91
C VAL A 221 16.23 55.46 8.29
N VAL A 222 14.99 55.38 8.76
CA VAL A 222 14.69 54.86 10.11
C VAL A 222 14.37 53.37 10.09
N SER A 223 13.56 52.94 9.12
CA SER A 223 13.17 51.54 8.97
C SER A 223 12.49 51.28 7.64
N TRP A 224 12.36 50.01 7.31
CA TRP A 224 11.41 49.56 6.28
C TRP A 224 9.98 49.55 6.84
N ALA A 225 9.01 49.87 6.02
CA ALA A 225 7.58 49.85 6.39
C ALA A 225 6.72 49.17 5.31
N THR A 226 5.66 48.55 5.71
CA THR A 226 4.62 48.03 4.79
C THR A 226 3.61 49.11 4.49
N LYS A 227 3.19 49.26 3.22
CA LYS A 227 2.14 50.17 2.84
C LYS A 227 0.78 49.47 2.90
N GLN A 228 -0.14 49.97 3.73
CA GLN A 228 -1.52 49.57 3.77
C GLN A 228 -2.42 50.77 3.44
N GLY A 229 -3.03 50.78 2.23
CA GLY A 229 -3.71 51.96 1.72
C GLY A 229 -2.74 53.12 1.61
N ASP A 230 -3.06 54.26 2.26
CA ASP A 230 -2.19 55.46 2.29
C ASP A 230 -1.32 55.54 3.56
N THR A 231 -1.31 54.49 4.39
CA THR A 231 -0.56 54.46 5.64
C THR A 231 0.66 53.53 5.55
N TYR A 232 1.79 53.98 6.10
CA TYR A 232 3.00 53.16 6.25
C TYR A 232 3.08 52.61 7.68
N ILE A 233 3.20 51.30 7.81
CA ILE A 233 3.31 50.58 9.10
C ILE A 233 4.72 49.99 9.19
N PRO A 234 5.55 50.45 10.17
CA PRO A 234 6.92 49.98 10.39
C PRO A 234 6.96 48.48 10.74
#